data_b434b1c6630640abe1580580d75e9b76
#
_entry.id   b434b1c6630640abe1580580d75e9b76
#
_cell.length_a   1.000
_cell.length_b   1.000
_cell.length_c   1.000
_cell.angle_alpha   90.00
_cell.angle_beta   90.00
_cell.angle_gamma   90.00
#
_symmetry.space_group_name_H-M   'P 1'
#
loop_
_entity.id
_entity.type
_entity.pdbx_description
1 polymer ?
#
loop_
_entity_poly.entity_id
_entity_poly.type
_entity_poly.pdbx_seq_one_letter_code
_entity_poly.pdbx_strand_id
1 'polypeptide(L)'
;LEAQGKPMIHLGLGQPDFKTPKHVVEAAKKALDDGHHGYVMSNGIPECREAVSRKLKQLYNADVDANRILIMPGGKPTMYYAIMCFGEPGAEIIHPTPAFPIYESMINYSGATAVPYDLTEDKDLKFSADKILSLITDKTRLLILINPNNPTGSFVEKSEIDKLAEGLKKYPKVTILSDEIYSRQIFDNKEMPTFFNYPELRDRLIVL
;
A
#
# COMPACT_ATOMS: atom_id res chain seq x y z
N LEU A 1 18.50 -24.86 19.13
CA LEU A 1 18.01 -26.20 18.77
C LEU A 1 18.60 -26.66 17.44
N GLU A 2 18.58 -25.85 16.39
CA GLU A 2 19.18 -26.17 15.08
C GLU A 2 20.68 -26.47 15.20
N ALA A 3 21.44 -25.66 15.96
CA ALA A 3 22.84 -25.90 16.25
C ALA A 3 23.12 -27.24 16.99
N GLN A 4 22.08 -27.87 17.52
CA GLN A 4 22.07 -29.21 18.13
C GLN A 4 21.58 -30.30 17.17
N GLY A 5 21.39 -29.98 15.87
CA GLY A 5 20.91 -30.93 14.86
C GLY A 5 19.42 -31.27 14.95
N LYS A 6 18.62 -30.50 15.69
CA LYS A 6 17.16 -30.70 15.76
C LYS A 6 16.49 -30.00 14.57
N PRO A 7 15.64 -30.71 13.79
CA PRO A 7 14.90 -30.07 12.71
C PRO A 7 13.92 -29.03 13.27
N MET A 8 13.96 -27.81 12.70
CA MET A 8 13.07 -26.72 13.10
C MET A 8 12.24 -26.26 11.90
N ILE A 9 10.97 -25.97 12.14
CA ILE A 9 10.07 -25.38 11.17
C ILE A 9 9.89 -23.90 11.53
N HIS A 10 10.34 -23.00 10.64
CA HIS A 10 10.27 -21.56 10.84
C HIS A 10 9.04 -20.98 10.16
N LEU A 11 8.08 -20.47 10.95
CA LEU A 11 6.85 -19.82 10.48
C LEU A 11 6.83 -18.33 10.82
N GLY A 12 7.95 -17.75 11.28
CA GLY A 12 7.98 -16.38 11.78
C GLY A 12 8.15 -15.32 10.70
N LEU A 13 8.59 -15.66 9.48
CA LEU A 13 8.82 -14.72 8.39
C LEU A 13 8.18 -15.23 7.10
N GLY A 14 7.26 -14.45 6.57
CA GLY A 14 6.61 -14.69 5.27
C GLY A 14 7.48 -14.23 4.10
N GLN A 15 8.58 -14.91 3.83
CA GLN A 15 9.44 -14.62 2.70
C GLN A 15 9.21 -15.64 1.59
N PRO A 16 9.03 -15.20 0.31
CA PRO A 16 8.99 -16.12 -0.81
C PRO A 16 10.26 -16.98 -0.91
N ASP A 17 10.13 -18.26 -1.22
CA ASP A 17 11.24 -19.22 -1.33
C ASP A 17 11.91 -19.22 -2.71
N PHE A 18 11.31 -18.60 -3.72
CA PHE A 18 11.91 -18.43 -5.03
C PHE A 18 12.76 -17.16 -5.13
N LYS A 19 13.85 -17.27 -5.87
CA LYS A 19 14.84 -16.19 -6.03
C LYS A 19 14.33 -15.10 -6.97
N THR A 20 14.96 -13.92 -6.87
CA THR A 20 14.77 -12.85 -7.85
C THR A 20 14.99 -13.37 -9.27
N PRO A 21 14.14 -13.04 -10.24
CA PRO A 21 14.28 -13.49 -11.62
C PRO A 21 15.66 -13.15 -12.20
N LYS A 22 16.26 -14.09 -12.96
CA LYS A 22 17.61 -13.96 -13.47
C LYS A 22 17.83 -12.67 -14.29
N HIS A 23 16.87 -12.28 -15.14
CA HIS A 23 16.99 -11.06 -15.95
C HIS A 23 17.06 -9.78 -15.10
N VAL A 24 16.40 -9.74 -13.93
CA VAL A 24 16.47 -8.61 -12.99
C VAL A 24 17.85 -8.56 -12.33
N VAL A 25 18.39 -9.72 -11.92
CA VAL A 25 19.73 -9.82 -11.33
C VAL A 25 20.80 -9.38 -12.34
N GLU A 26 20.72 -9.85 -13.58
CA GLU A 26 21.71 -9.49 -14.63
C GLU A 26 21.61 -8.00 -14.99
N ALA A 27 20.41 -7.40 -15.02
CA ALA A 27 20.25 -5.97 -15.24
C ALA A 27 20.89 -5.14 -14.11
N ALA A 28 20.76 -5.59 -12.84
CA ALA A 28 21.40 -4.90 -11.71
C ALA A 28 22.94 -4.99 -11.78
N LYS A 29 23.49 -6.16 -12.11
CA LYS A 29 24.95 -6.31 -12.32
C LYS A 29 25.45 -5.41 -13.44
N LYS A 30 24.76 -5.41 -14.58
CA LYS A 30 25.13 -4.55 -15.70
C LYS A 30 25.09 -3.07 -15.32
N ALA A 31 24.09 -2.62 -14.57
CA ALA A 31 24.02 -1.23 -14.11
C ALA A 31 25.23 -0.85 -13.24
N LEU A 32 25.69 -1.75 -12.37
CA LEU A 32 26.88 -1.53 -11.57
C LEU A 32 28.15 -1.47 -12.45
N ASP A 33 28.31 -2.40 -13.41
CA ASP A 33 29.45 -2.44 -14.33
C ASP A 33 29.47 -1.19 -15.24
N ASP A 34 28.31 -0.67 -15.62
CA ASP A 34 28.14 0.57 -16.40
C ASP A 34 28.38 1.85 -15.56
N GLY A 35 28.61 1.73 -14.25
CA GLY A 35 28.89 2.87 -13.36
C GLY A 35 27.66 3.59 -12.81
N HIS A 36 26.48 3.01 -12.90
CA HIS A 36 25.24 3.58 -12.34
C HIS A 36 25.12 3.38 -10.81
N HIS A 37 26.06 3.96 -10.07
CA HIS A 37 26.12 3.86 -8.60
C HIS A 37 26.44 5.21 -7.92
N GLY A 38 26.30 6.32 -8.64
CA GLY A 38 26.44 7.68 -8.11
C GLY A 38 25.15 8.24 -7.53
N TYR A 39 25.20 9.52 -7.16
CA TYR A 39 24.00 10.25 -6.71
C TYR A 39 22.98 10.39 -7.84
N VAL A 40 21.71 10.28 -7.44
CA VAL A 40 20.55 10.47 -8.33
C VAL A 40 19.54 11.42 -7.67
N MET A 41 18.50 11.79 -8.42
CA MET A 41 17.41 12.60 -7.88
C MET A 41 16.68 11.83 -6.76
N SER A 42 16.25 12.52 -5.71
CA SER A 42 15.60 11.92 -4.53
C SER A 42 14.30 11.20 -4.82
N ASN A 43 13.61 11.55 -5.91
CA ASN A 43 12.40 10.86 -6.36
C ASN A 43 12.66 9.68 -7.31
N GLY A 44 13.92 9.35 -7.56
CA GLY A 44 14.33 8.28 -8.47
C GLY A 44 14.66 8.77 -9.88
N ILE A 45 15.40 7.97 -10.62
CA ILE A 45 15.79 8.28 -12.01
C ILE A 45 14.56 8.35 -12.92
N PRO A 46 14.55 9.25 -13.92
CA PRO A 46 13.42 9.42 -14.83
C PRO A 46 13.00 8.12 -15.52
N GLU A 47 13.95 7.35 -16.00
CA GLU A 47 13.71 6.08 -16.72
C GLU A 47 12.92 5.07 -15.88
N CYS A 48 13.21 4.99 -14.57
CA CYS A 48 12.50 4.11 -13.64
C CYS A 48 11.07 4.61 -13.41
N ARG A 49 10.89 5.92 -13.17
CA ARG A 49 9.57 6.52 -12.96
C ARG A 49 8.68 6.40 -14.20
N GLU A 50 9.24 6.62 -15.39
CA GLU A 50 8.54 6.42 -16.66
C GLU A 50 8.18 4.95 -16.90
N ALA A 51 9.07 4.00 -16.51
CA ALA A 51 8.75 2.58 -16.59
C ALA A 51 7.58 2.19 -15.70
N VAL A 52 7.50 2.76 -14.49
CA VAL A 52 6.35 2.58 -13.58
C VAL A 52 5.09 3.18 -14.20
N SER A 53 5.15 4.42 -14.73
CA SER A 53 4.02 5.06 -15.43
C SER A 53 3.47 4.19 -16.56
N ARG A 54 4.36 3.71 -17.45
CA ARG A 54 3.97 2.78 -18.52
C ARG A 54 3.34 1.49 -17.98
N LYS A 55 3.86 0.97 -16.88
CA LYS A 55 3.32 -0.26 -16.27
C LYS A 55 1.94 -0.05 -15.68
N LEU A 56 1.68 1.08 -15.01
CA LEU A 56 0.35 1.44 -14.50
C LEU A 56 -0.66 1.59 -15.63
N LYS A 57 -0.25 2.22 -16.75
CA LYS A 57 -1.10 2.30 -17.96
C LYS A 57 -1.44 0.92 -18.51
N GLN A 58 -0.44 0.02 -18.59
CA GLN A 58 -0.63 -1.34 -19.10
C GLN A 58 -1.55 -2.20 -18.22
N LEU A 59 -1.40 -2.09 -16.88
CA LEU A 59 -2.11 -2.95 -15.92
C LEU A 59 -3.53 -2.46 -15.61
N TYR A 60 -3.68 -1.15 -15.44
CA TYR A 60 -4.89 -0.54 -14.87
C TYR A 60 -5.53 0.51 -15.79
N ASN A 61 -4.98 0.70 -17.00
CA ASN A 61 -5.34 1.81 -17.90
C ASN A 61 -5.27 3.19 -17.21
N ALA A 62 -4.40 3.31 -16.20
CA ALA A 62 -4.23 4.52 -15.42
C ALA A 62 -3.12 5.40 -16.04
N ASP A 63 -3.48 6.63 -16.42
CA ASP A 63 -2.51 7.64 -16.83
C ASP A 63 -1.98 8.36 -15.59
N VAL A 64 -0.74 8.02 -15.19
CA VAL A 64 -0.05 8.64 -14.06
C VAL A 64 1.21 9.31 -14.58
N ASP A 65 1.32 10.62 -14.37
CA ASP A 65 2.53 11.39 -14.72
C ASP A 65 3.74 10.83 -13.96
N ALA A 66 4.85 10.59 -14.65
CA ALA A 66 6.10 10.13 -14.05
C ALA A 66 6.60 11.08 -12.93
N ASN A 67 6.23 12.36 -12.96
CA ASN A 67 6.54 13.33 -11.90
C ASN A 67 5.73 13.11 -10.60
N ARG A 68 4.66 12.34 -10.66
CA ARG A 68 3.87 11.90 -9.49
C ARG A 68 4.36 10.56 -8.92
N ILE A 69 5.43 10.00 -9.44
CA ILE A 69 6.00 8.72 -9.02
C ILE A 69 7.26 8.96 -8.20
N LEU A 70 7.31 8.34 -7.04
CA LEU A 70 8.44 8.36 -6.11
C LEU A 70 8.98 6.95 -5.94
N ILE A 71 10.26 6.75 -6.23
CA ILE A 71 10.95 5.47 -6.04
C ILE A 71 11.55 5.44 -4.64
N MET A 72 11.10 4.47 -3.83
CA MET A 72 11.49 4.34 -2.44
C MET A 72 12.26 3.03 -2.18
N PRO A 73 13.17 2.98 -1.21
CA PRO A 73 13.89 1.76 -0.84
C PRO A 73 13.02 0.83 0.00
N GLY A 74 11.99 0.24 -0.63
CA GLY A 74 10.99 -0.62 0.00
C GLY A 74 9.72 0.12 0.42
N GLY A 75 8.67 -0.63 0.84
CA GLY A 75 7.36 -0.09 1.19
C GLY A 75 7.31 0.65 2.53
N LYS A 76 8.11 0.21 3.52
CA LYS A 76 8.07 0.82 4.87
C LYS A 76 8.35 2.33 4.90
N PRO A 77 9.35 2.88 4.18
CA PRO A 77 9.52 4.33 4.09
C PRO A 77 8.31 5.05 3.51
N THR A 78 7.63 4.46 2.52
CA THR A 78 6.40 5.05 1.96
C THR A 78 5.30 5.16 3.02
N MET A 79 5.06 4.08 3.78
CA MET A 79 4.11 4.08 4.89
C MET A 79 4.46 5.16 5.93
N TYR A 80 5.74 5.22 6.32
CA TYR A 80 6.23 6.21 7.28
C TYR A 80 5.98 7.64 6.80
N TYR A 81 6.43 7.99 5.60
CA TYR A 81 6.29 9.35 5.10
C TYR A 81 4.83 9.73 4.86
N ALA A 82 4.00 8.83 4.33
CA ALA A 82 2.58 9.09 4.16
C ALA A 82 1.91 9.42 5.51
N ILE A 83 2.16 8.61 6.55
CA ILE A 83 1.60 8.87 7.88
C ILE A 83 2.14 10.17 8.46
N MET A 84 3.45 10.44 8.36
CA MET A 84 4.04 11.66 8.91
C MET A 84 3.59 12.95 8.20
N CYS A 85 3.16 12.86 6.93
CA CYS A 85 2.59 14.01 6.22
C CYS A 85 1.21 14.42 6.73
N PHE A 86 0.44 13.50 7.30
CA PHE A 86 -0.95 13.72 7.72
C PHE A 86 -1.17 13.51 9.22
N GLY A 87 -0.20 12.88 9.91
CA GLY A 87 -0.27 12.59 11.34
C GLY A 87 0.30 13.71 12.17
N GLU A 88 -0.56 14.32 12.98
CA GLU A 88 -0.21 15.35 13.97
C GLU A 88 -1.14 15.23 15.17
N PRO A 89 -0.79 15.79 16.34
CA PRO A 89 -1.70 15.82 17.49
C PRO A 89 -3.04 16.46 17.13
N GLY A 90 -4.13 15.72 17.38
CA GLY A 90 -5.50 16.14 17.06
C GLY A 90 -6.01 15.65 15.70
N ALA A 91 -5.16 15.14 14.82
CA ALA A 91 -5.59 14.45 13.61
C ALA A 91 -6.01 13.00 13.91
N GLU A 92 -6.91 12.48 13.11
CA GLU A 92 -7.35 11.08 13.12
C GLU A 92 -6.91 10.38 11.83
N ILE A 93 -6.40 9.15 11.99
CA ILE A 93 -6.02 8.28 10.89
C ILE A 93 -6.79 6.98 11.00
N ILE A 94 -7.62 6.69 10.00
CA ILE A 94 -8.41 5.46 9.94
C ILE A 94 -7.55 4.36 9.33
N HIS A 95 -7.51 3.18 9.96
CA HIS A 95 -6.69 2.05 9.51
C HIS A 95 -7.36 0.70 9.78
N PRO A 96 -7.03 -0.38 9.04
CA PRO A 96 -7.58 -1.71 9.32
C PRO A 96 -6.98 -2.34 10.58
N THR A 97 -7.76 -3.22 11.21
CA THR A 97 -7.28 -4.15 12.24
C THR A 97 -7.96 -5.53 12.09
N PRO A 98 -7.19 -6.64 12.03
CA PRO A 98 -5.72 -6.70 12.03
C PRO A 98 -5.10 -6.17 10.74
N ALA A 99 -3.89 -5.60 10.85
CA ALA A 99 -3.12 -5.09 9.74
C ALA A 99 -1.61 -5.30 9.94
N PHE A 100 -0.82 -4.90 8.95
CA PHE A 100 0.63 -4.90 9.09
C PHE A 100 1.04 -3.92 10.21
N PRO A 101 1.81 -4.36 11.23
CA PRO A 101 1.97 -3.64 12.51
C PRO A 101 2.55 -2.24 12.41
N ILE A 102 3.28 -1.93 11.32
CA ILE A 102 3.92 -0.63 11.17
C ILE A 102 2.91 0.53 11.08
N TYR A 103 1.72 0.28 10.54
CA TYR A 103 0.70 1.32 10.38
C TYR A 103 0.30 1.92 11.73
N GLU A 104 -0.18 1.11 12.64
CA GLU A 104 -0.59 1.59 13.98
C GLU A 104 0.59 2.18 14.76
N SER A 105 1.78 1.54 14.67
CA SER A 105 2.99 2.04 15.33
C SER A 105 3.36 3.44 14.84
N MET A 106 3.28 3.71 13.54
CA MET A 106 3.63 5.02 12.97
C MET A 106 2.55 6.07 13.24
N ILE A 107 1.27 5.70 13.25
CA ILE A 107 0.18 6.59 13.65
C ILE A 107 0.41 7.06 15.09
N ASN A 108 0.66 6.15 16.02
CA ASN A 108 0.92 6.47 17.41
C ASN A 108 2.20 7.32 17.57
N TYR A 109 3.24 7.01 16.81
CA TYR A 109 4.49 7.79 16.82
C TYR A 109 4.29 9.23 16.33
N SER A 110 3.41 9.46 15.35
CA SER A 110 3.12 10.81 14.82
C SER A 110 2.34 11.68 15.80
N GLY A 111 1.75 11.10 16.85
CA GLY A 111 0.87 11.79 17.80
C GLY A 111 -0.58 11.90 17.33
N ALA A 112 -0.93 11.36 16.17
CA ALA A 112 -2.31 11.28 15.71
C ALA A 112 -3.09 10.20 16.47
N THR A 113 -4.41 10.30 16.44
CA THR A 113 -5.31 9.27 16.96
C THR A 113 -5.51 8.18 15.93
N ALA A 114 -5.16 6.94 16.30
CA ALA A 114 -5.48 5.76 15.50
C ALA A 114 -6.97 5.43 15.64
N VAL A 115 -7.68 5.34 14.51
CA VAL A 115 -9.10 4.98 14.45
C VAL A 115 -9.24 3.66 13.69
N PRO A 116 -9.33 2.52 14.38
CA PRO A 116 -9.39 1.23 13.71
C PRO A 116 -10.76 0.95 13.09
N TYR A 117 -10.76 0.29 11.92
CA TYR A 117 -11.91 -0.46 11.43
C TYR A 117 -11.61 -1.95 11.47
N ASP A 118 -12.50 -2.69 12.14
CA ASP A 118 -12.30 -4.10 12.39
C ASP A 118 -12.61 -4.94 11.15
N LEU A 119 -11.69 -5.84 10.82
CA LEU A 119 -11.89 -6.91 9.85
C LEU A 119 -12.34 -8.14 10.63
N THR A 120 -13.63 -8.45 10.57
CA THR A 120 -14.25 -9.49 11.41
C THR A 120 -14.52 -10.78 10.63
N GLU A 121 -14.49 -11.91 11.31
CA GLU A 121 -14.71 -13.24 10.69
C GLU A 121 -16.08 -13.38 10.07
N ASP A 122 -17.12 -12.77 10.66
CA ASP A 122 -18.50 -12.76 10.11
C ASP A 122 -18.61 -12.03 8.76
N LYS A 123 -17.55 -11.31 8.35
CA LYS A 123 -17.41 -10.62 7.06
C LYS A 123 -16.22 -11.09 6.24
N ASP A 124 -15.80 -12.35 6.42
CA ASP A 124 -14.65 -12.95 5.75
C ASP A 124 -13.36 -12.09 5.90
N LEU A 125 -13.21 -11.38 7.02
CA LEU A 125 -12.12 -10.47 7.29
C LEU A 125 -11.96 -9.34 6.25
N LYS A 126 -13.08 -8.94 5.62
CA LYS A 126 -13.16 -7.84 4.65
C LYS A 126 -13.67 -6.57 5.32
N PHE A 127 -13.28 -5.42 4.80
CA PHE A 127 -13.87 -4.18 5.28
C PHE A 127 -15.28 -3.95 4.70
N SER A 128 -16.05 -3.13 5.39
CA SER A 128 -17.31 -2.58 4.92
C SER A 128 -17.15 -1.08 4.63
N ALA A 129 -17.52 -0.66 3.45
CA ALA A 129 -17.48 0.76 3.05
C ALA A 129 -18.32 1.63 4.02
N ASP A 130 -19.53 1.16 4.40
CA ASP A 130 -20.38 1.89 5.34
C ASP A 130 -19.71 2.08 6.69
N LYS A 131 -19.04 1.03 7.20
CA LYS A 131 -18.34 1.11 8.46
C LYS A 131 -17.22 2.13 8.40
N ILE A 132 -16.38 2.10 7.35
CA ILE A 132 -15.29 3.07 7.17
C ILE A 132 -15.86 4.49 7.09
N LEU A 133 -16.87 4.71 6.25
CA LEU A 133 -17.48 6.03 6.07
C LEU A 133 -18.08 6.58 7.37
N SER A 134 -18.64 5.71 8.22
CA SER A 134 -19.19 6.10 9.53
C SER A 134 -18.14 6.53 10.56
N LEU A 135 -16.86 6.20 10.35
CA LEU A 135 -15.75 6.58 11.22
C LEU A 135 -15.14 7.93 10.86
N ILE A 136 -15.48 8.49 9.70
CA ILE A 136 -14.90 9.76 9.25
C ILE A 136 -15.49 10.92 10.04
N THR A 137 -14.61 11.75 10.60
CA THR A 137 -14.93 12.98 11.32
C THR A 137 -14.23 14.18 10.68
N ASP A 138 -14.47 15.38 11.18
CA ASP A 138 -13.76 16.60 10.76
C ASP A 138 -12.26 16.58 11.06
N LYS A 139 -11.82 15.66 11.95
CA LYS A 139 -10.42 15.46 12.32
C LYS A 139 -9.72 14.44 11.44
N THR A 140 -10.44 13.64 10.68
CA THR A 140 -9.86 12.60 9.82
C THR A 140 -9.04 13.24 8.70
N ARG A 141 -7.76 12.82 8.59
CA ARG A 141 -6.81 13.31 7.58
C ARG A 141 -6.37 12.24 6.61
N LEU A 142 -6.26 11.00 7.08
CA LEU A 142 -5.78 9.88 6.28
C LEU A 142 -6.68 8.66 6.51
N LEU A 143 -7.02 7.99 5.42
CA LEU A 143 -7.64 6.67 5.40
C LEU A 143 -6.65 5.68 4.80
N ILE A 144 -6.28 4.66 5.55
CA ILE A 144 -5.38 3.59 5.10
C ILE A 144 -6.22 2.37 4.74
N LEU A 145 -6.03 1.88 3.52
CA LEU A 145 -6.64 0.67 2.99
C LEU A 145 -5.54 -0.30 2.57
N ILE A 146 -5.71 -1.58 2.88
CA ILE A 146 -4.78 -2.64 2.49
C ILE A 146 -5.58 -3.71 1.76
N ASN A 147 -5.36 -3.84 0.46
CA ASN A 147 -6.12 -4.81 -0.36
C ASN A 147 -5.25 -5.39 -1.49
N PRO A 148 -4.98 -6.69 -1.50
CA PRO A 148 -5.28 -7.71 -0.49
C PRO A 148 -4.62 -7.43 0.87
N ASN A 149 -5.27 -7.81 1.97
CA ASN A 149 -4.82 -7.46 3.32
C ASN A 149 -3.71 -8.39 3.84
N ASN A 150 -2.78 -7.80 4.57
CA ASN A 150 -1.80 -8.48 5.40
C ASN A 150 -2.12 -8.18 6.89
N PRO A 151 -2.39 -9.18 7.77
CA PRO A 151 -2.03 -10.61 7.62
C PRO A 151 -3.16 -11.52 7.15
N THR A 152 -4.39 -11.04 6.95
CA THR A 152 -5.57 -11.91 6.78
C THR A 152 -5.64 -12.62 5.42
N GLY A 153 -4.96 -12.07 4.39
CA GLY A 153 -5.09 -12.54 3.01
C GLY A 153 -6.46 -12.25 2.38
N SER A 154 -7.32 -11.52 3.08
CA SER A 154 -8.65 -11.18 2.57
C SER A 154 -8.56 -10.23 1.37
N PHE A 155 -9.50 -10.39 0.46
CA PHE A 155 -9.64 -9.60 -0.75
C PHE A 155 -11.01 -8.93 -0.78
N VAL A 156 -11.02 -7.61 -0.94
CA VAL A 156 -12.25 -6.82 -1.00
C VAL A 156 -12.69 -6.66 -2.45
N GLU A 157 -13.95 -6.96 -2.69
CA GLU A 157 -14.54 -6.92 -4.03
C GLU A 157 -14.75 -5.49 -4.54
N LYS A 158 -14.80 -5.36 -5.86
CA LYS A 158 -14.97 -4.07 -6.54
C LYS A 158 -16.20 -3.29 -6.05
N SER A 159 -17.30 -3.97 -5.74
CA SER A 159 -18.54 -3.33 -5.28
C SER A 159 -18.38 -2.53 -3.97
N GLU A 160 -17.59 -3.05 -3.03
CA GLU A 160 -17.29 -2.32 -1.78
C GLU A 160 -16.31 -1.16 -2.04
N ILE A 161 -15.35 -1.32 -2.95
CA ILE A 161 -14.45 -0.24 -3.36
C ILE A 161 -15.23 0.87 -4.07
N ASP A 162 -16.15 0.53 -5.00
CA ASP A 162 -17.03 1.49 -5.69
C ASP A 162 -17.85 2.31 -4.67
N LYS A 163 -18.46 1.62 -3.70
CA LYS A 163 -19.26 2.24 -2.65
C LYS A 163 -18.43 3.17 -1.77
N LEU A 164 -17.23 2.73 -1.38
CA LEU A 164 -16.32 3.53 -0.59
C LEU A 164 -15.85 4.77 -1.37
N ALA A 165 -15.47 4.61 -2.64
CA ALA A 165 -15.03 5.69 -3.49
C ALA A 165 -16.13 6.76 -3.67
N GLU A 166 -17.37 6.33 -3.90
CA GLU A 166 -18.53 7.25 -4.00
C GLU A 166 -18.76 8.00 -2.69
N GLY A 167 -18.73 7.29 -1.55
CA GLY A 167 -18.90 7.90 -0.23
C GLY A 167 -17.81 8.92 0.11
N LEU A 168 -16.56 8.64 -0.28
CA LEU A 168 -15.42 9.51 -0.02
C LEU A 168 -15.48 10.86 -0.75
N LYS A 169 -16.30 11.00 -1.80
CA LYS A 169 -16.53 12.30 -2.47
C LYS A 169 -17.04 13.37 -1.51
N LYS A 170 -17.76 12.98 -0.47
CA LYS A 170 -18.29 13.89 0.57
C LYS A 170 -17.20 14.38 1.54
N TYR A 171 -16.03 13.78 1.52
CA TYR A 171 -14.93 14.06 2.47
C TYR A 171 -13.65 14.50 1.76
N PRO A 172 -13.63 15.67 1.11
CA PRO A 172 -12.51 16.09 0.26
C PRO A 172 -11.18 16.31 0.99
N LYS A 173 -11.22 16.45 2.32
CA LYS A 173 -10.02 16.64 3.16
C LYS A 173 -9.33 15.33 3.55
N VAL A 174 -9.96 14.19 3.32
CA VAL A 174 -9.42 12.87 3.67
C VAL A 174 -8.54 12.38 2.53
N THR A 175 -7.25 12.21 2.79
CA THR A 175 -6.31 11.56 1.88
C THR A 175 -6.44 10.05 1.99
N ILE A 176 -6.23 9.33 0.89
CA ILE A 176 -6.33 7.88 0.81
C ILE A 176 -4.93 7.31 0.59
N LEU A 177 -4.48 6.42 1.48
CA LEU A 177 -3.33 5.55 1.25
C LEU A 177 -3.85 4.16 0.92
N SER A 178 -3.73 3.77 -0.34
CA SER A 178 -4.08 2.44 -0.82
C SER A 178 -2.82 1.59 -0.91
N ASP A 179 -2.67 0.66 0.04
CA ASP A 179 -1.60 -0.34 0.01
C ASP A 179 -2.05 -1.50 -0.87
N GLU A 180 -1.52 -1.53 -2.09
CA GLU A 180 -1.83 -2.51 -3.13
C GLU A 180 -0.63 -3.43 -3.41
N ILE A 181 0.28 -3.58 -2.44
CA ILE A 181 1.53 -4.36 -2.59
C ILE A 181 1.26 -5.81 -3.05
N TYR A 182 0.12 -6.38 -2.65
CA TYR A 182 -0.29 -7.74 -3.05
C TYR A 182 -1.22 -7.78 -4.27
N SER A 183 -1.35 -6.68 -5.01
CA SER A 183 -2.25 -6.59 -6.17
C SER A 183 -2.04 -7.65 -7.26
N ARG A 184 -0.86 -8.30 -7.28
CA ARG A 184 -0.53 -9.38 -8.22
C ARG A 184 -0.66 -10.78 -7.62
N GLN A 185 -1.09 -10.89 -6.35
CA GLN A 185 -1.27 -12.16 -5.63
C GLN A 185 -2.77 -12.39 -5.36
N ILE A 186 -3.55 -12.40 -6.43
CA ILE A 186 -5.01 -12.60 -6.40
C ILE A 186 -5.33 -13.94 -7.05
N PHE A 187 -6.16 -14.72 -6.38
CA PHE A 187 -6.58 -16.04 -6.81
C PHE A 187 -7.93 -15.99 -7.54
N ASP A 188 -8.37 -17.13 -8.10
CA ASP A 188 -9.66 -17.33 -8.74
C ASP A 188 -9.94 -16.43 -9.96
N ASN A 189 -8.87 -15.98 -10.65
CA ASN A 189 -8.95 -15.08 -11.81
C ASN A 189 -9.72 -13.77 -11.53
N LYS A 190 -9.74 -13.30 -10.28
CA LYS A 190 -10.35 -12.02 -9.92
C LYS A 190 -9.47 -10.86 -10.38
N GLU A 191 -10.12 -9.74 -10.70
CA GLU A 191 -9.43 -8.49 -11.03
C GLU A 191 -9.22 -7.63 -9.78
N MET A 192 -8.05 -6.98 -9.70
CA MET A 192 -7.73 -6.03 -8.63
C MET A 192 -8.58 -4.76 -8.77
N PRO A 193 -9.44 -4.44 -7.80
CA PRO A 193 -10.18 -3.19 -7.80
C PRO A 193 -9.29 -2.05 -7.25
N THR A 194 -8.45 -1.52 -8.09
CA THR A 194 -7.52 -0.44 -7.73
C THR A 194 -8.21 0.92 -7.64
N PHE A 195 -7.72 1.77 -6.72
CA PHE A 195 -8.16 3.17 -6.62
C PHE A 195 -7.70 4.05 -7.81
N PHE A 196 -6.81 3.59 -8.66
CA PHE A 196 -6.48 4.28 -9.92
C PHE A 196 -7.69 4.47 -10.85
N ASN A 197 -8.73 3.64 -10.70
CA ASN A 197 -9.94 3.69 -11.53
C ASN A 197 -10.93 4.81 -11.14
N TYR A 198 -10.61 5.61 -10.10
CA TYR A 198 -11.45 6.72 -9.62
C TYR A 198 -10.72 8.05 -9.80
N PRO A 199 -10.80 8.66 -11.00
CA PRO A 199 -10.05 9.87 -11.34
C PRO A 199 -10.35 11.05 -10.41
N GLU A 200 -11.54 11.13 -9.85
CA GLU A 200 -11.98 12.16 -8.92
C GLU A 200 -11.28 12.10 -7.55
N LEU A 201 -10.65 10.98 -7.22
CA LEU A 201 -9.90 10.80 -5.98
C LEU A 201 -8.38 10.97 -6.14
N ARG A 202 -7.87 11.04 -7.38
CA ARG A 202 -6.43 10.96 -7.70
C ARG A 202 -5.58 12.06 -7.06
N ASP A 203 -6.13 13.26 -6.84
CA ASP A 203 -5.36 14.36 -6.25
C ASP A 203 -5.08 14.19 -4.75
N ARG A 204 -5.75 13.23 -4.13
CA ARG A 204 -5.58 12.87 -2.72
C ARG A 204 -5.40 11.37 -2.52
N LEU A 205 -4.87 10.69 -3.53
CA LEU A 205 -4.59 9.26 -3.52
C LEU A 205 -3.07 9.02 -3.52
N ILE A 206 -2.62 8.22 -2.58
CA ILE A 206 -1.28 7.65 -2.53
C ILE A 206 -1.45 6.15 -2.72
N VAL A 207 -0.75 5.55 -3.69
CA VAL A 207 -0.75 4.09 -3.90
C VAL A 207 0.64 3.54 -3.65
N LEU A 208 0.71 2.48 -2.87
CA LEU A 208 1.90 1.73 -2.53
C LEU A 208 1.87 0.37 -3.22
#